data_3b1c866fe4017a2323929b0e306d4e3c
#
_entry.id   3b1c866fe4017a2323929b0e306d4e3c
#
_cell.length_a   1.000
_cell.length_b   1.000
_cell.length_c   1.000
_cell.angle_alpha   90.00
_cell.angle_beta   90.00
_cell.angle_gamma   90.00
#
_symmetry.space_group_name_H-M   'P 1'
#
loop_
_entity.id
_entity.type
_entity.pdbx_description
1 polymer ?
#
loop_
_entity_poly.entity_id
_entity_poly.type
_entity_poly.pdbx_seq_one_letter_code
_entity_poly.pdbx_strand_id
1 'polypeptide(L)'
;PHLPKGMGSRPYDGDGRPTQSRTLIEDGILKHWLVNVYYGRKLNRTPTTGGTSNLVVPPGSRSCSDILSDIDWAIHVDGFLGGNSNATTGRYSFGIRGTLFENGVAVRPISEMNISGSIFDLMTGFVEAADDPWLFGACRSPSLLFDAVQFSGA
;
A
#
# COMPACT_ATOMS: atom_id res chain seq x y z
N PRO A 1 1.54 -13.78 9.12
CA PRO A 1 0.96 -15.07 8.69
C PRO A 1 0.01 -15.68 9.72
N HIS A 2 0.17 -15.34 11.02
CA HIS A 2 -0.60 -15.94 12.11
C HIS A 2 -1.66 -15.01 12.68
N LEU A 3 -2.13 -14.07 11.87
CA LEU A 3 -3.19 -13.14 12.28
C LEU A 3 -4.50 -13.91 12.50
N PRO A 4 -5.12 -13.85 13.69
CA PRO A 4 -6.41 -14.51 13.95
C PRO A 4 -7.46 -14.04 12.93
N LYS A 5 -8.16 -14.98 12.28
CA LYS A 5 -9.14 -14.70 11.22
C LYS A 5 -8.60 -13.88 10.05
N GLY A 6 -7.26 -13.83 9.84
CA GLY A 6 -6.66 -13.17 8.69
C GLY A 6 -6.84 -14.02 7.43
N MET A 7 -7.32 -13.41 6.35
CA MET A 7 -7.62 -14.12 5.09
C MET A 7 -6.39 -14.72 4.41
N GLY A 8 -5.19 -14.18 4.66
CA GLY A 8 -3.92 -14.72 4.17
C GLY A 8 -3.18 -15.57 5.20
N SER A 9 -3.78 -15.86 6.38
CA SER A 9 -3.11 -16.61 7.44
C SER A 9 -2.87 -18.06 7.03
N ARG A 10 -1.63 -18.53 7.24
CA ARG A 10 -1.20 -19.89 6.88
C ARG A 10 0.02 -20.30 7.69
N PRO A 11 0.11 -21.56 8.12
CA PRO A 11 1.25 -22.05 8.89
C PRO A 11 2.50 -22.30 8.03
N TYR A 12 2.32 -22.56 6.74
CA TYR A 12 3.40 -22.86 5.78
C TYR A 12 3.26 -22.01 4.52
N ASP A 13 4.37 -21.72 3.88
CA ASP A 13 4.41 -21.09 2.55
C ASP A 13 4.29 -22.11 1.41
N GLY A 14 4.41 -21.62 0.16
CA GLY A 14 4.35 -22.47 -1.04
C GLY A 14 5.51 -23.46 -1.18
N ASP A 15 6.61 -23.26 -0.48
CA ASP A 15 7.77 -24.15 -0.43
C ASP A 15 7.69 -25.15 0.76
N GLY A 16 6.59 -25.17 1.52
CA GLY A 16 6.39 -26.00 2.70
C GLY A 16 7.18 -25.53 3.93
N ARG A 17 7.68 -24.30 3.94
CA ARG A 17 8.43 -23.74 5.06
C ARG A 17 7.47 -23.09 6.07
N PRO A 18 7.74 -23.22 7.39
CA PRO A 18 6.93 -22.56 8.38
C PRO A 18 6.99 -21.03 8.18
N THR A 19 5.82 -20.40 8.22
CA THR A 19 5.71 -18.96 8.12
C THR A 19 6.04 -18.28 9.44
N GLN A 20 6.54 -17.05 9.36
CA GLN A 20 6.87 -16.23 10.54
C GLN A 20 6.41 -14.79 10.29
N SER A 21 5.94 -14.14 11.35
CA SER A 21 5.68 -12.70 11.31
C SER A 21 6.98 -11.93 11.17
N ARG A 22 6.99 -10.93 10.29
CA ARG A 22 8.15 -10.09 10.00
C ARG A 22 7.72 -8.66 9.74
N THR A 23 8.45 -7.73 10.25
CA THR A 23 8.38 -6.34 9.82
C THR A 23 9.16 -6.21 8.51
N LEU A 24 8.49 -5.87 7.42
CA LEU A 24 9.16 -5.71 6.12
C LEU A 24 9.85 -4.35 6.02
N ILE A 25 9.16 -3.30 6.41
CA ILE A 25 9.63 -1.91 6.41
C ILE A 25 9.39 -1.32 7.80
N GLU A 26 10.37 -0.64 8.35
CA GLU A 26 10.31 0.07 9.62
C GLU A 26 11.04 1.39 9.46
N ASP A 27 10.39 2.50 9.77
CA ASP A 27 10.92 3.86 9.62
C ASP A 27 11.50 4.13 8.23
N GLY A 28 10.80 3.69 7.18
CA GLY A 28 11.23 3.82 5.79
C GLY A 28 12.36 2.87 5.37
N ILE A 29 12.87 2.03 6.27
CA ILE A 29 13.99 1.13 6.02
C ILE A 29 13.49 -0.29 5.77
N LEU A 30 13.89 -0.90 4.65
CA LEU A 30 13.63 -2.31 4.36
C LEU A 30 14.41 -3.21 5.30
N LYS A 31 13.72 -3.90 6.21
CA LYS A 31 14.31 -4.81 7.22
C LYS A 31 14.41 -6.25 6.72
N HIS A 32 13.39 -6.74 6.03
CA HIS A 32 13.34 -8.13 5.58
C HIS A 32 12.93 -8.26 4.12
N TRP A 33 13.56 -9.20 3.45
CA TRP A 33 13.22 -9.61 2.10
C TRP A 33 12.32 -10.84 2.13
N LEU A 34 11.42 -10.93 1.16
CA LEU A 34 10.65 -12.15 0.90
C LEU A 34 11.46 -13.00 -0.12
N VAL A 35 12.10 -14.04 0.37
CA VAL A 35 13.01 -14.89 -0.41
C VAL A 35 12.50 -16.33 -0.34
N ASN A 36 12.04 -16.88 -1.47
CA ASN A 36 11.69 -18.29 -1.58
C ASN A 36 12.94 -19.19 -1.69
N VAL A 37 12.76 -20.50 -1.67
CA VAL A 37 13.87 -21.47 -1.73
C VAL A 37 14.67 -21.33 -3.02
N TYR A 38 14.01 -21.14 -4.16
CA TYR A 38 14.69 -20.96 -5.44
C TYR A 38 15.63 -19.77 -5.45
N TYR A 39 15.10 -18.58 -5.09
CA TYR A 39 15.91 -17.37 -5.03
C TYR A 39 16.92 -17.37 -3.88
N GLY A 40 16.62 -18.05 -2.79
CA GLY A 40 17.58 -18.26 -1.71
C GLY A 40 18.85 -18.96 -2.20
N ARG A 41 18.68 -20.04 -2.96
CA ARG A 41 19.80 -20.75 -3.59
C ARG A 41 20.53 -19.90 -4.63
N LYS A 42 19.77 -19.26 -5.53
CA LYS A 42 20.34 -18.44 -6.60
C LYS A 42 21.15 -17.23 -6.10
N LEU A 43 20.72 -16.61 -5.02
CA LEU A 43 21.32 -15.40 -4.45
C LEU A 43 22.25 -15.69 -3.25
N ASN A 44 22.44 -16.97 -2.92
CA ASN A 44 23.16 -17.41 -1.72
C ASN A 44 22.64 -16.71 -0.44
N ARG A 45 21.33 -16.69 -0.27
CA ARG A 45 20.65 -16.09 0.89
C ARG A 45 19.78 -17.12 1.59
N THR A 46 19.64 -16.99 2.89
CA THR A 46 18.70 -17.81 3.66
C THR A 46 17.27 -17.53 3.21
N PRO A 47 16.50 -18.54 2.76
CA PRO A 47 15.11 -18.37 2.44
C PRO A 47 14.31 -17.90 3.65
N THR A 48 13.38 -16.97 3.41
CA THR A 48 12.43 -16.48 4.42
C THR A 48 11.05 -17.09 4.16
N THR A 49 10.23 -16.41 3.37
CA THR A 49 8.98 -16.90 2.79
C THR A 49 8.87 -16.34 1.38
N GLY A 50 8.31 -17.10 0.44
CA GLY A 50 8.24 -16.71 -0.98
C GLY A 50 7.22 -15.63 -1.31
N GLY A 51 6.43 -15.18 -0.35
CA GLY A 51 5.43 -14.14 -0.56
C GLY A 51 4.79 -13.71 0.75
N THR A 52 3.98 -12.65 0.67
CA THR A 52 3.18 -12.16 1.79
C THR A 52 2.07 -13.15 2.14
N SER A 53 1.72 -13.20 3.41
CA SER A 53 0.47 -13.81 3.92
C SER A 53 -0.58 -12.73 4.16
N ASN A 54 -0.60 -12.14 5.36
CA ASN A 54 -1.30 -10.90 5.59
C ASN A 54 -0.27 -9.77 5.59
N LEU A 55 -0.52 -8.73 4.81
CA LEU A 55 0.24 -7.48 4.84
C LEU A 55 -0.55 -6.49 5.69
N VAL A 56 0.08 -5.95 6.71
CA VAL A 56 -0.57 -5.01 7.63
C VAL A 56 0.23 -3.72 7.65
N VAL A 57 -0.43 -2.64 7.29
CA VAL A 57 0.06 -1.28 7.50
C VAL A 57 -0.56 -0.78 8.80
N PRO A 58 0.24 -0.38 9.80
CA PRO A 58 -0.29 0.15 11.05
C PRO A 58 -1.16 1.39 10.80
N PRO A 59 -2.32 1.51 11.46
CA PRO A 59 -3.12 2.73 11.39
C PRO A 59 -2.43 3.88 12.10
N GLY A 60 -2.74 5.09 11.69
CA GLY A 60 -2.42 6.32 12.40
C GLY A 60 -3.36 6.60 13.56
N SER A 61 -3.35 7.83 14.05
CA SER A 61 -4.16 8.26 15.21
C SER A 61 -5.27 9.24 14.83
N ARG A 62 -5.31 9.71 13.59
CA ARG A 62 -6.30 10.69 13.09
C ARG A 62 -7.27 10.03 12.14
N SER A 63 -8.51 10.47 12.15
CA SER A 63 -9.48 10.01 11.15
C SER A 63 -9.14 10.58 9.75
N CYS A 64 -9.56 9.87 8.71
CA CYS A 64 -9.40 10.36 7.34
C CYS A 64 -10.08 11.73 7.14
N SER A 65 -11.23 11.98 7.79
CA SER A 65 -11.92 13.28 7.73
C SER A 65 -11.12 14.41 8.41
N ASP A 66 -10.46 14.13 9.54
CA ASP A 66 -9.63 15.13 10.21
C ASP A 66 -8.38 15.48 9.36
N ILE A 67 -7.79 14.48 8.73
CA ILE A 67 -6.66 14.69 7.82
C ILE A 67 -7.10 15.57 6.64
N LEU A 68 -8.22 15.26 6.00
CA LEU A 68 -8.74 16.02 4.86
C LEU A 68 -9.10 17.46 5.24
N SER A 69 -9.53 17.72 6.49
CA SER A 69 -9.90 19.06 6.93
C SER A 69 -8.72 20.04 7.04
N ASP A 70 -7.50 19.51 7.17
CA ASP A 70 -6.29 20.31 7.27
C ASP A 70 -5.62 20.57 5.91
N ILE A 71 -6.22 20.09 4.82
CA ILE A 71 -5.64 20.16 3.47
C ILE A 71 -6.50 21.07 2.58
N ASP A 72 -5.87 22.05 1.96
CA ASP A 72 -6.58 22.99 1.06
C ASP A 72 -7.15 22.27 -0.15
N TRP A 73 -6.44 21.27 -0.69
CA TRP A 73 -6.85 20.53 -1.87
C TRP A 73 -6.34 19.08 -1.83
N ALA A 74 -7.23 18.11 -2.00
CA ALA A 74 -6.90 16.70 -2.04
C ALA A 74 -7.80 15.90 -2.97
N ILE A 75 -7.29 14.82 -3.53
CA ILE A 75 -8.09 13.78 -4.18
C ILE A 75 -8.12 12.54 -3.28
N HIS A 76 -9.29 12.21 -2.76
CA HIS A 76 -9.52 10.94 -2.09
C HIS A 76 -9.82 9.87 -3.13
N VAL A 77 -8.89 8.94 -3.32
CA VAL A 77 -9.00 7.85 -4.30
C VAL A 77 -9.78 6.69 -3.68
N ASP A 78 -10.97 6.40 -4.22
CA ASP A 78 -11.83 5.31 -3.76
C ASP A 78 -11.54 3.99 -4.48
N GLY A 79 -10.91 4.05 -5.63
CA GLY A 79 -10.61 2.84 -6.39
C GLY A 79 -9.80 3.07 -7.66
N PHE A 80 -9.23 1.96 -8.12
CA PHE A 80 -8.46 1.90 -9.36
C PHE A 80 -9.31 1.27 -10.46
N LEU A 81 -9.34 1.91 -11.64
CA LEU A 81 -10.15 1.49 -12.81
C LEU A 81 -9.35 0.62 -13.79
N GLY A 82 -8.16 0.25 -13.44
CA GLY A 82 -7.23 -0.47 -14.28
C GLY A 82 -5.89 0.25 -14.33
N GLY A 83 -4.92 -0.37 -14.96
CA GLY A 83 -3.59 0.20 -15.07
C GLY A 83 -2.51 -0.86 -15.05
N ASN A 84 -1.28 -0.41 -14.93
CA ASN A 84 -0.12 -1.28 -14.97
C ASN A 84 0.94 -0.81 -13.97
N SER A 85 1.69 -1.77 -13.45
CA SER A 85 2.88 -1.51 -12.65
C SER A 85 4.01 -2.45 -13.06
N ASN A 86 5.23 -1.96 -13.02
CA ASN A 86 6.42 -2.73 -13.28
C ASN A 86 7.22 -2.90 -11.98
N ALA A 87 7.18 -4.09 -11.42
CA ALA A 87 7.85 -4.40 -10.15
C ALA A 87 9.38 -4.26 -10.21
N THR A 88 9.99 -4.34 -11.40
CA THR A 88 11.44 -4.19 -11.58
C THR A 88 11.87 -2.73 -11.55
N THR A 89 11.11 -1.85 -12.19
CA THR A 89 11.43 -0.42 -12.29
C THR A 89 10.72 0.44 -11.25
N GLY A 90 9.73 -0.10 -10.56
CA GLY A 90 8.85 0.63 -9.65
C GLY A 90 7.88 1.58 -10.33
N ARG A 91 7.83 1.62 -11.68
CA ARG A 91 6.91 2.51 -12.41
C ARG A 91 5.47 2.01 -12.33
N TYR A 92 4.53 2.94 -12.18
CA TYR A 92 3.10 2.66 -12.19
C TYR A 92 2.32 3.69 -12.99
N SER A 93 1.15 3.27 -13.49
CA SER A 93 0.13 4.13 -14.10
C SER A 93 -1.23 3.46 -13.91
N PHE A 94 -2.14 4.13 -13.19
CA PHE A 94 -3.46 3.60 -12.89
C PHE A 94 -4.53 4.64 -13.16
N GLY A 95 -5.60 4.22 -13.84
CA GLY A 95 -6.85 4.95 -13.84
C GLY A 95 -7.48 4.95 -12.46
N ILE A 96 -8.03 6.06 -12.05
CA ILE A 96 -8.63 6.24 -10.72
C ILE A 96 -10.06 6.73 -10.79
N ARG A 97 -10.80 6.45 -9.71
CA ARG A 97 -12.03 7.14 -9.34
C ARG A 97 -11.90 7.59 -7.89
N GLY A 98 -12.60 8.66 -7.56
CA GLY A 98 -12.54 9.21 -6.20
C GLY A 98 -13.35 10.48 -6.07
N THR A 99 -12.98 11.29 -5.11
CA THR A 99 -13.66 12.56 -4.79
C THR A 99 -12.61 13.64 -4.60
N LEU A 100 -12.85 14.80 -5.22
CA LEU A 100 -12.09 16.02 -4.96
C LEU A 100 -12.59 16.66 -3.67
N PHE A 101 -11.66 16.97 -2.79
CA PHE A 101 -11.87 17.74 -1.57
C PHE A 101 -11.18 19.10 -1.67
N GLU A 102 -11.85 20.15 -1.20
CA GLU A 102 -11.29 21.50 -1.02
C GLU A 102 -11.63 21.97 0.40
N ASN A 103 -10.61 22.34 1.17
CA ASN A 103 -10.73 22.74 2.57
C ASN A 103 -11.56 21.73 3.40
N GLY A 104 -11.33 20.45 3.20
CA GLY A 104 -12.04 19.37 3.89
C GLY A 104 -13.45 19.07 3.40
N VAL A 105 -13.96 19.80 2.39
CA VAL A 105 -15.30 19.61 1.85
C VAL A 105 -15.26 18.86 0.53
N ALA A 106 -16.09 17.83 0.38
CA ALA A 106 -16.27 17.13 -0.89
C ALA A 106 -16.92 18.04 -1.94
N VAL A 107 -16.20 18.29 -3.04
CA VAL A 107 -16.62 19.23 -4.10
C VAL A 107 -17.28 18.50 -5.25
N ARG A 108 -16.61 17.48 -5.81
CA ARG A 108 -17.13 16.72 -6.95
C ARG A 108 -16.53 15.32 -7.02
N PRO A 109 -17.22 14.35 -7.61
CA PRO A 109 -16.63 13.07 -7.95
C PRO A 109 -15.57 13.22 -9.04
N ILE A 110 -14.57 12.35 -9.00
CA ILE A 110 -13.49 12.25 -9.97
C ILE A 110 -13.58 10.89 -10.66
N SER A 111 -13.56 10.91 -11.98
CA SER A 111 -13.41 9.73 -12.84
C SER A 111 -12.57 10.09 -14.05
N GLU A 112 -12.09 9.06 -14.76
CA GLU A 112 -11.28 9.24 -16.00
C GLU A 112 -9.97 10.01 -15.82
N MET A 113 -9.45 10.07 -14.58
CA MET A 113 -8.12 10.57 -14.29
C MET A 113 -7.15 9.40 -14.11
N ASN A 114 -5.87 9.68 -14.31
CA ASN A 114 -4.79 8.74 -14.05
C ASN A 114 -3.84 9.30 -13.00
N ILE A 115 -3.31 8.38 -12.18
CA ILE A 115 -2.09 8.63 -11.41
C ILE A 115 -0.94 7.86 -12.02
N SER A 116 0.23 8.47 -12.09
CA SER A 116 1.42 7.81 -12.62
C SER A 116 2.68 8.30 -11.91
N GLY A 117 3.69 7.43 -11.86
CA GLY A 117 4.94 7.79 -11.22
C GLY A 117 5.83 6.60 -10.93
N SER A 118 6.69 6.81 -9.93
CA SER A 118 7.52 5.77 -9.33
C SER A 118 7.03 5.47 -7.92
N ILE A 119 7.02 4.20 -7.53
CA ILE A 119 6.68 3.79 -6.15
C ILE A 119 7.68 4.38 -5.14
N PHE A 120 8.93 4.59 -5.55
CA PHE A 120 9.94 5.19 -4.67
C PHE A 120 9.63 6.67 -4.40
N ASP A 121 9.24 7.42 -5.44
CA ASP A 121 8.84 8.83 -5.28
C ASP A 121 7.55 8.92 -4.45
N LEU A 122 6.58 8.04 -4.71
CA LEU A 122 5.35 7.96 -3.93
C LEU A 122 5.63 7.71 -2.45
N MET A 123 6.50 6.73 -2.12
CA MET A 123 6.85 6.44 -0.73
C MET A 123 7.62 7.59 -0.07
N THR A 124 8.39 8.36 -0.82
CA THR A 124 9.06 9.56 -0.31
C THR A 124 8.06 10.67 0.01
N GLY A 125 6.96 10.76 -0.74
CA GLY A 125 5.85 11.69 -0.50
C GLY A 125 4.85 11.22 0.56
N PHE A 126 5.08 10.09 1.25
CA PHE A 126 4.19 9.64 2.32
C PHE A 126 4.20 10.63 3.50
N VAL A 127 3.02 11.08 3.89
CA VAL A 127 2.84 12.06 4.99
C VAL A 127 2.34 11.36 6.25
N GLU A 128 1.16 10.76 6.19
CA GLU A 128 0.56 10.07 7.35
C GLU A 128 -0.44 8.99 6.93
N ALA A 129 -0.78 8.12 7.88
CA ALA A 129 -1.84 7.14 7.78
C ALA A 129 -3.04 7.53 8.65
N ALA A 130 -4.24 7.25 8.18
CA ALA A 130 -5.46 7.42 8.97
C ALA A 130 -5.70 6.24 9.93
N ASP A 131 -6.77 6.33 10.74
CA ASP A 131 -7.13 5.33 11.74
C ASP A 131 -8.16 4.29 11.25
N ASP A 132 -8.40 4.21 9.94
CA ASP A 132 -9.49 3.49 9.26
C ASP A 132 -9.04 2.22 8.49
N PRO A 133 -8.30 1.26 9.09
CA PRO A 133 -7.75 0.14 8.34
C PRO A 133 -8.85 -0.77 7.76
N TRP A 134 -8.74 -1.09 6.46
CA TRP A 134 -9.58 -2.09 5.83
C TRP A 134 -9.26 -3.49 6.37
N LEU A 135 -10.18 -4.09 7.10
CA LEU A 135 -9.96 -5.37 7.80
C LEU A 135 -10.37 -6.62 7.00
N PHE A 136 -11.07 -6.46 5.87
CA PHE A 136 -11.72 -7.54 5.13
C PHE A 136 -10.87 -8.06 3.96
N GLY A 137 -9.54 -8.00 4.08
CA GLY A 137 -8.60 -8.48 3.08
C GLY A 137 -7.34 -9.08 3.68
N ALA A 138 -6.51 -9.70 2.83
CA ALA A 138 -5.16 -10.12 3.21
C ALA A 138 -4.20 -8.93 3.29
N CYS A 139 -4.46 -7.85 2.55
CA CYS A 139 -3.81 -6.57 2.72
C CYS A 139 -4.72 -5.68 3.57
N ARG A 140 -4.21 -5.24 4.72
CA ARG A 140 -4.91 -4.37 5.67
C ARG A 140 -4.17 -3.07 5.73
N SER A 141 -4.71 -2.07 5.07
CA SER A 141 -4.15 -0.71 5.04
C SER A 141 -5.23 0.30 5.42
N PRO A 142 -4.92 1.30 6.21
CA PRO A 142 -5.77 2.48 6.36
C PRO A 142 -5.68 3.34 5.11
N SER A 143 -6.44 4.43 5.08
CA SER A 143 -6.21 5.53 4.16
C SER A 143 -4.82 6.12 4.39
N LEU A 144 -4.12 6.42 3.30
CA LEU A 144 -2.74 6.95 3.33
C LEU A 144 -2.71 8.28 2.59
N LEU A 145 -2.14 9.30 3.23
CA LEU A 145 -1.89 10.58 2.61
C LEU A 145 -0.49 10.62 1.97
N PHE A 146 -0.46 11.07 0.72
CA PHE A 146 0.78 11.30 -0.03
C PHE A 146 0.78 12.71 -0.62
N ASP A 147 1.92 13.37 -0.53
CA ASP A 147 2.19 14.61 -1.25
C ASP A 147 2.72 14.36 -2.66
N ALA A 148 2.59 15.39 -3.52
CA ALA A 148 3.23 15.47 -4.84
C ALA A 148 2.89 14.30 -5.79
N VAL A 149 1.72 13.69 -5.66
CA VAL A 149 1.25 12.67 -6.61
C VAL A 149 0.86 13.33 -7.93
N GLN A 150 1.40 12.81 -9.03
CA GLN A 150 1.08 13.32 -10.37
C GLN A 150 -0.25 12.76 -10.86
N PHE A 151 -1.19 13.65 -11.11
CA PHE A 151 -2.47 13.35 -11.76
C PHE A 151 -2.45 13.84 -13.21
N SER A 152 -3.14 13.12 -14.10
CA SER A 152 -3.39 13.50 -15.48
C SER A 152 -4.82 13.10 -15.88
N GLY A 153 -5.44 13.92 -16.72
CA GLY A 153 -6.84 13.76 -17.12
C GLY A 153 -7.63 15.05 -16.85
N ALA A 154 -8.90 15.06 -17.25
CA ALA A 154 -9.77 16.23 -17.14
C ALA A 154 -10.40 16.35 -15.74
#